data_9b10b15997622829a35ea764032c660e
#
_entry.id   9b10b15997622829a35ea764032c660e
#
_cell.length_a   1.000
_cell.length_b   1.000
_cell.length_c   1.000
_cell.angle_alpha   90.00
_cell.angle_beta   90.00
_cell.angle_gamma   90.00
#
_symmetry.space_group_name_H-M   'P 1'
#
loop_
_entity.id
_entity.type
_entity.pdbx_description
1 polymer ?
#
loop_
_entity_poly.entity_id
_entity_poly.type
_entity_poly.pdbx_seq_one_letter_code
_entity_poly.pdbx_strand_id
1 'polypeptide(L)'
;MNARHTFFLFLLILFYSCQTQKEIKPVSPEYKKEVEDWHNKRIENLKKESGWLNLVGLYWLEEGENTIGSSDKNKIVFPKNAPAEIGKVIKKDSSLIFESYNNVNVFSNGNRVNKIEVKNDMSGNPTIFELDSFRWFVIKREEKFGIRLRDLNADLLKNFEGIERFPIDGDWKIKAEFIPYKVPKEVEIPTIIGTIEKDFTPGKLKFLIDKKEFTLEPTSAGDKMFLVFADLTSGDETYGAGRFLVIDKPDSNNNVIIDFNKSYNPPCAFTKYATCPLPTEENKLKVKITAGEKNYKGGH
;
A
#
# COMPACT_ATOMS: atom_id res chain seq x y z
N MET A 1 -78.23 14.89 20.48
CA MET A 1 -77.22 14.11 19.71
C MET A 1 -75.82 14.69 20.03
N ASN A 2 -75.11 14.04 21.00
CA ASN A 2 -73.80 14.52 21.48
C ASN A 2 -72.72 13.65 20.85
N ALA A 3 -71.89 14.22 19.94
CA ALA A 3 -70.72 13.57 19.37
C ALA A 3 -69.52 13.82 20.31
N ARG A 4 -69.02 12.76 20.94
CA ARG A 4 -67.76 12.77 21.70
C ARG A 4 -66.57 12.58 20.72
N HIS A 5 -65.76 13.60 20.57
CA HIS A 5 -64.46 13.49 19.90
C HIS A 5 -63.41 12.93 20.85
N THR A 6 -62.95 11.69 20.60
CA THR A 6 -61.86 11.05 21.33
C THR A 6 -60.57 11.47 20.61
N PHE A 7 -59.74 12.29 21.29
CA PHE A 7 -58.44 12.73 20.82
C PHE A 7 -57.39 11.64 21.14
N PHE A 8 -56.91 10.91 20.14
CA PHE A 8 -55.82 9.95 20.30
C PHE A 8 -54.50 10.69 20.25
N LEU A 9 -53.82 10.81 21.41
CA LEU A 9 -52.50 11.40 21.54
C LEU A 9 -51.46 10.33 21.14
N PHE A 10 -50.89 10.43 19.95
CA PHE A 10 -49.79 9.58 19.47
C PHE A 10 -48.48 10.05 20.13
N LEU A 11 -48.01 9.33 21.14
CA LEU A 11 -46.71 9.57 21.79
C LEU A 11 -45.59 9.03 20.90
N LEU A 12 -44.93 9.90 20.12
CA LEU A 12 -43.72 9.58 19.36
C LEU A 12 -42.54 9.40 20.33
N ILE A 13 -42.23 8.16 20.66
CA ILE A 13 -40.99 7.80 21.39
C ILE A 13 -39.83 7.88 20.44
N LEU A 14 -39.10 8.97 20.46
CA LEU A 14 -37.80 9.10 19.78
C LEU A 14 -36.77 8.24 20.51
N PHE A 15 -36.48 7.05 20.00
CA PHE A 15 -35.31 6.29 20.39
C PHE A 15 -34.05 7.03 19.96
N TYR A 16 -33.49 7.87 20.81
CA TYR A 16 -32.11 8.31 20.69
C TYR A 16 -31.23 7.07 20.90
N SER A 17 -30.77 6.48 19.77
CA SER A 17 -29.68 5.52 19.79
C SER A 17 -28.41 6.27 20.19
N CYS A 18 -28.10 6.33 21.47
CA CYS A 18 -26.79 6.71 21.95
C CYS A 18 -25.79 5.63 21.48
N GLN A 19 -25.20 5.82 20.30
CA GLN A 19 -23.94 5.17 20.01
C GLN A 19 -22.93 5.71 21.03
N THR A 20 -22.63 4.95 22.06
CA THR A 20 -21.51 5.23 22.96
C THR A 20 -20.24 5.20 22.13
N GLN A 21 -19.74 6.37 21.73
CA GLN A 21 -18.39 6.48 21.18
C GLN A 21 -17.43 5.91 22.23
N LYS A 22 -16.65 4.89 21.85
CA LYS A 22 -15.60 4.34 22.72
C LYS A 22 -14.69 5.49 23.15
N GLU A 23 -14.52 5.67 24.44
CA GLU A 23 -13.63 6.70 24.99
C GLU A 23 -12.18 6.38 24.56
N ILE A 24 -11.47 7.40 24.05
CA ILE A 24 -10.07 7.28 23.64
C ILE A 24 -9.22 7.15 24.89
N LYS A 25 -8.43 6.09 25.00
CA LYS A 25 -7.50 5.90 26.10
C LYS A 25 -6.30 6.84 25.96
N PRO A 26 -6.07 7.72 26.96
CA PRO A 26 -4.94 8.64 26.93
C PRO A 26 -3.60 7.91 26.80
N VAL A 27 -2.68 8.56 26.11
CA VAL A 27 -1.30 8.06 25.89
C VAL A 27 -0.29 9.06 26.48
N SER A 28 0.94 8.59 26.75
CA SER A 28 2.00 9.50 27.20
C SER A 28 2.40 10.48 26.06
N PRO A 29 2.86 11.69 26.41
CA PRO A 29 3.33 12.65 25.41
C PRO A 29 4.45 12.10 24.53
N GLU A 30 5.35 11.28 25.09
CA GLU A 30 6.47 10.66 24.40
C GLU A 30 5.96 9.68 23.34
N TYR A 31 4.99 8.81 23.68
CA TYR A 31 4.42 7.88 22.73
C TYR A 31 3.59 8.59 21.64
N LYS A 32 2.85 9.62 22.02
CA LYS A 32 2.15 10.46 21.05
C LYS A 32 3.13 11.02 20.02
N LYS A 33 4.24 11.61 20.51
CA LYS A 33 5.30 12.15 19.63
C LYS A 33 5.92 11.06 18.75
N GLU A 34 6.19 9.87 19.28
CA GLU A 34 6.71 8.72 18.51
C GLU A 34 5.81 8.39 17.31
N VAL A 35 4.49 8.30 17.52
CA VAL A 35 3.54 7.99 16.45
C VAL A 35 3.43 9.15 15.44
N GLU A 36 3.47 10.39 15.91
CA GLU A 36 3.46 11.58 15.05
C GLU A 36 4.73 11.66 14.18
N ASP A 37 5.91 11.46 14.76
CA ASP A 37 7.19 11.44 14.04
C ASP A 37 7.21 10.31 13.00
N TRP A 38 6.72 9.13 13.36
CA TRP A 38 6.58 8.01 12.43
C TRP A 38 5.67 8.37 11.24
N HIS A 39 4.52 8.99 11.51
CA HIS A 39 3.59 9.41 10.46
C HIS A 39 4.19 10.49 9.55
N ASN A 40 4.86 11.49 10.12
CA ASN A 40 5.54 12.53 9.35
C ASN A 40 6.61 11.92 8.43
N LYS A 41 7.40 10.98 8.95
CA LYS A 41 8.39 10.25 8.15
C LYS A 41 7.76 9.44 7.02
N ARG A 42 6.59 8.85 7.26
CA ARG A 42 5.82 8.15 6.23
C ARG A 42 5.38 9.12 5.12
N ILE A 43 4.84 10.29 5.47
CA ILE A 43 4.46 11.34 4.51
C ILE A 43 5.66 11.77 3.66
N GLU A 44 6.81 12.03 4.28
CA GLU A 44 8.04 12.33 3.58
C GLU A 44 8.44 11.23 2.59
N ASN A 45 8.37 9.96 3.01
CA ASN A 45 8.72 8.83 2.16
C ASN A 45 7.77 8.67 0.96
N LEU A 46 6.49 8.98 1.11
CA LEU A 46 5.52 8.97 0.01
C LEU A 46 5.86 10.02 -1.06
N LYS A 47 6.42 11.18 -0.66
CA LYS A 47 6.77 12.30 -1.53
C LYS A 47 8.13 12.16 -2.23
N LYS A 48 8.98 11.22 -1.81
CA LYS A 48 10.30 11.01 -2.43
C LYS A 48 10.20 10.66 -3.91
N GLU A 49 11.28 10.85 -4.64
CA GLU A 49 11.42 10.38 -6.02
C GLU A 49 11.09 8.90 -6.15
N SER A 50 11.54 8.07 -5.20
CA SER A 50 11.21 6.64 -5.11
C SER A 50 9.85 6.36 -4.45
N GLY A 51 9.09 7.41 -4.04
CA GLY A 51 7.82 7.31 -3.36
C GLY A 51 6.66 6.84 -4.26
N TRP A 52 5.44 6.86 -3.73
CA TRP A 52 4.28 6.33 -4.44
C TRP A 52 3.39 7.38 -5.08
N LEU A 53 3.52 8.67 -4.68
CA LEU A 53 2.67 9.74 -5.18
C LEU A 53 3.01 10.21 -6.59
N ASN A 54 4.16 9.84 -7.10
CA ASN A 54 4.62 10.15 -8.46
C ASN A 54 4.47 8.99 -9.44
N LEU A 55 3.88 7.86 -9.02
CA LEU A 55 3.70 6.69 -9.89
C LEU A 55 2.51 6.93 -10.82
N VAL A 56 2.79 7.04 -12.14
CA VAL A 56 1.83 7.44 -13.18
C VAL A 56 1.59 6.38 -14.25
N GLY A 57 2.29 5.23 -14.18
CA GLY A 57 2.11 4.16 -15.17
C GLY A 57 2.66 2.82 -14.73
N LEU A 58 1.98 1.76 -15.21
CA LEU A 58 2.46 0.39 -15.21
C LEU A 58 2.06 -0.23 -16.54
N TYR A 59 3.05 -0.64 -17.34
CA TYR A 59 2.85 -1.16 -18.68
C TYR A 59 3.51 -2.53 -18.81
N TRP A 60 2.74 -3.56 -19.09
CA TRP A 60 3.26 -4.92 -19.25
C TRP A 60 3.95 -5.08 -20.61
N LEU A 61 5.15 -5.68 -20.60
CA LEU A 61 5.93 -5.95 -21.80
C LEU A 61 5.44 -7.22 -22.49
N GLU A 62 5.31 -7.13 -23.80
CA GLU A 62 5.09 -8.27 -24.68
C GLU A 62 6.42 -8.80 -25.22
N GLU A 63 6.42 -10.04 -25.73
CA GLU A 63 7.57 -10.60 -26.43
C GLU A 63 7.90 -9.78 -27.67
N GLY A 64 9.20 -9.58 -27.96
CA GLY A 64 9.70 -8.75 -29.03
C GLY A 64 9.82 -7.27 -28.68
N GLU A 65 9.59 -6.39 -29.64
CA GLU A 65 9.77 -4.94 -29.49
C GLU A 65 8.57 -4.28 -28.83
N ASN A 66 8.85 -3.45 -27.82
CA ASN A 66 7.89 -2.61 -27.09
C ASN A 66 8.33 -1.16 -27.23
N THR A 67 7.77 -0.44 -28.19
CA THR A 67 8.08 0.98 -28.44
C THR A 67 7.48 1.87 -27.35
N ILE A 68 8.18 2.94 -26.99
CA ILE A 68 7.87 3.81 -25.86
C ILE A 68 7.85 5.27 -26.31
N GLY A 69 6.83 6.01 -25.89
CA GLY A 69 6.69 7.46 -26.13
C GLY A 69 5.26 7.91 -25.93
N SER A 70 4.98 9.21 -26.07
CA SER A 70 3.63 9.75 -25.87
C SER A 70 2.73 9.65 -27.11
N SER A 71 3.28 9.29 -28.28
CA SER A 71 2.48 9.01 -29.48
C SER A 71 1.65 7.73 -29.27
N ASP A 72 0.42 7.73 -29.74
CA ASP A 72 -0.51 6.59 -29.77
C ASP A 72 -0.06 5.44 -30.68
N LYS A 73 0.96 5.68 -31.53
CA LYS A 73 1.61 4.65 -32.34
C LYS A 73 2.53 3.74 -31.55
N ASN A 74 2.92 4.13 -30.34
CA ASN A 74 3.76 3.29 -29.47
C ASN A 74 2.93 2.17 -28.83
N LYS A 75 3.54 1.02 -28.58
CA LYS A 75 2.94 -0.03 -27.75
C LYS A 75 2.76 0.42 -26.32
N ILE A 76 3.72 1.20 -25.81
CA ILE A 76 3.70 1.76 -24.46
C ILE A 76 3.56 3.27 -24.58
N VAL A 77 2.35 3.76 -24.27
CA VAL A 77 2.01 5.16 -24.40
C VAL A 77 2.24 5.88 -23.08
N PHE A 78 3.31 6.69 -23.03
CA PHE A 78 3.61 7.54 -21.89
C PHE A 78 2.68 8.76 -21.83
N PRO A 79 2.63 9.50 -20.69
CA PRO A 79 1.86 10.74 -20.60
C PRO A 79 2.20 11.74 -21.70
N LYS A 80 1.24 12.60 -22.06
CA LYS A 80 1.34 13.53 -23.19
C LYS A 80 2.49 14.55 -23.13
N ASN A 81 3.00 14.81 -21.91
CA ASN A 81 4.17 15.67 -21.69
C ASN A 81 5.52 14.97 -21.95
N ALA A 82 5.52 13.68 -22.28
CA ALA A 82 6.72 12.97 -22.74
C ALA A 82 6.95 13.20 -24.24
N PRO A 83 8.19 12.98 -24.76
CA PRO A 83 8.46 12.96 -26.19
C PRO A 83 7.58 11.94 -26.93
N ALA A 84 7.21 12.26 -28.19
CA ALA A 84 6.37 11.40 -29.02
C ALA A 84 6.95 9.99 -29.18
N GLU A 85 8.27 9.91 -29.32
CA GLU A 85 9.04 8.68 -29.47
C GLU A 85 10.28 8.77 -28.58
N ILE A 86 10.46 7.82 -27.68
CA ILE A 86 11.60 7.77 -26.73
C ILE A 86 12.60 6.69 -27.13
N GLY A 87 12.10 5.50 -27.40
CA GLY A 87 12.90 4.33 -27.68
C GLY A 87 12.07 3.06 -27.66
N LYS A 88 12.72 1.93 -27.39
CA LYS A 88 12.05 0.63 -27.28
C LYS A 88 12.72 -0.25 -26.24
N VAL A 89 11.93 -1.15 -25.64
CA VAL A 89 12.45 -2.31 -24.89
C VAL A 89 12.21 -3.55 -25.73
N ILE A 90 13.28 -4.28 -26.01
CA ILE A 90 13.25 -5.58 -26.68
C ILE A 90 13.25 -6.65 -25.60
N LYS A 91 12.17 -7.40 -25.50
CA LYS A 91 12.04 -8.56 -24.60
C LYS A 91 12.24 -9.84 -25.39
N LYS A 92 13.16 -10.68 -24.92
CA LYS A 92 13.36 -12.04 -25.42
C LYS A 92 13.47 -12.97 -24.21
N ASP A 93 12.44 -13.75 -23.96
CA ASP A 93 12.30 -14.57 -22.75
C ASP A 93 12.46 -13.70 -21.47
N SER A 94 13.53 -13.93 -20.70
CA SER A 94 13.88 -13.15 -19.51
C SER A 94 14.89 -12.02 -19.78
N SER A 95 15.43 -11.92 -21.01
CA SER A 95 16.38 -10.87 -21.42
C SER A 95 15.64 -9.62 -21.84
N LEU A 96 16.13 -8.46 -21.40
CA LEU A 96 15.56 -7.15 -21.69
C LEU A 96 16.68 -6.21 -22.16
N ILE A 97 16.49 -5.59 -23.31
CA ILE A 97 17.42 -4.60 -23.87
C ILE A 97 16.61 -3.32 -24.14
N PHE A 98 17.07 -2.19 -23.58
CA PHE A 98 16.55 -0.87 -23.94
C PHE A 98 17.42 -0.24 -25.02
N GLU A 99 16.78 0.37 -26.03
CA GLU A 99 17.41 1.17 -27.06
C GLU A 99 16.69 2.52 -27.17
N SER A 100 17.42 3.64 -26.97
CA SER A 100 16.86 4.98 -27.18
C SER A 100 16.91 5.39 -28.65
N TYR A 101 15.99 6.24 -29.08
CA TYR A 101 16.12 6.88 -30.40
C TYR A 101 17.16 8.01 -30.34
N ASN A 102 17.84 8.25 -31.45
CA ASN A 102 19.01 9.14 -31.51
C ASN A 102 18.74 10.60 -31.11
N ASN A 103 17.50 11.06 -31.23
CA ASN A 103 17.08 12.42 -30.93
C ASN A 103 16.62 12.60 -29.46
N VAL A 104 16.70 11.57 -28.61
CA VAL A 104 16.27 11.61 -27.24
C VAL A 104 17.42 11.28 -26.29
N ASN A 105 17.62 12.12 -25.29
CA ASN A 105 18.68 11.95 -24.30
C ASN A 105 18.14 11.23 -23.07
N VAL A 106 18.10 9.90 -23.11
CA VAL A 106 17.79 9.07 -21.94
C VAL A 106 19.07 8.84 -21.14
N PHE A 107 18.97 8.94 -19.82
CA PHE A 107 20.10 8.70 -18.91
C PHE A 107 19.82 7.49 -18.01
N SER A 108 20.88 6.89 -17.50
CA SER A 108 20.84 5.94 -16.39
C SER A 108 22.13 6.09 -15.58
N ASN A 109 22.00 6.27 -14.26
CA ASN A 109 23.13 6.54 -13.37
C ASN A 109 24.01 7.70 -13.86
N GLY A 110 23.40 8.78 -14.37
CA GLY A 110 24.08 9.95 -14.87
C GLY A 110 24.74 9.80 -16.26
N ASN A 111 24.72 8.61 -16.88
CA ASN A 111 25.28 8.36 -18.20
C ASN A 111 24.18 8.32 -19.26
N ARG A 112 24.44 8.95 -20.42
CA ARG A 112 23.53 8.83 -21.57
C ARG A 112 23.50 7.39 -22.06
N VAL A 113 22.30 6.89 -22.32
CA VAL A 113 22.05 5.52 -22.76
C VAL A 113 21.54 5.51 -24.18
N ASN A 114 22.26 4.85 -25.07
CA ASN A 114 21.79 4.54 -26.44
C ASN A 114 21.27 3.09 -26.50
N LYS A 115 21.98 2.15 -25.86
CA LYS A 115 21.62 0.74 -25.76
C LYS A 115 22.16 0.17 -24.45
N ILE A 116 21.34 -0.55 -23.69
CA ILE A 116 21.73 -1.17 -22.42
C ILE A 116 20.90 -2.42 -22.13
N GLU A 117 21.50 -3.42 -21.48
CA GLU A 117 20.78 -4.51 -20.86
C GLU A 117 20.05 -4.00 -19.60
N VAL A 118 18.76 -4.36 -19.46
CA VAL A 118 17.88 -3.86 -18.38
C VAL A 118 17.82 -4.86 -17.26
N LYS A 119 18.23 -4.44 -16.06
CA LYS A 119 18.02 -5.18 -14.82
C LYS A 119 16.66 -4.79 -14.21
N ASN A 120 15.84 -5.79 -13.88
CA ASN A 120 14.56 -5.57 -13.22
C ASN A 120 14.71 -5.41 -11.68
N ASP A 121 13.61 -5.11 -10.97
CA ASP A 121 13.59 -4.88 -9.52
C ASP A 121 14.04 -6.07 -8.68
N MET A 122 13.90 -7.31 -9.17
CA MET A 122 14.32 -8.52 -8.45
C MET A 122 15.85 -8.68 -8.41
N SER A 123 16.60 -7.91 -9.21
CA SER A 123 18.07 -7.91 -9.19
C SER A 123 18.67 -7.22 -7.96
N GLY A 124 17.86 -6.56 -7.13
CA GLY A 124 18.29 -5.74 -6.00
C GLY A 124 18.87 -4.37 -6.40
N ASN A 125 19.28 -4.19 -7.67
CA ASN A 125 19.76 -2.93 -8.22
C ASN A 125 19.23 -2.75 -9.65
N PRO A 126 17.97 -2.34 -9.83
CA PRO A 126 17.34 -2.20 -11.13
C PRO A 126 17.98 -1.08 -11.97
N THR A 127 17.93 -1.23 -13.30
CA THR A 127 18.27 -0.14 -14.21
C THR A 127 17.17 0.92 -14.14
N ILE A 128 17.50 2.11 -13.62
CA ILE A 128 16.59 3.26 -13.58
C ILE A 128 16.92 4.17 -14.76
N PHE A 129 15.92 4.46 -15.56
CA PHE A 129 16.01 5.39 -16.69
C PHE A 129 15.47 6.76 -16.26
N GLU A 130 16.08 7.81 -16.82
CA GLU A 130 15.78 9.20 -16.51
C GLU A 130 15.62 9.99 -17.82
N LEU A 131 14.51 10.72 -17.92
CA LEU A 131 14.22 11.65 -19.01
C LEU A 131 13.35 12.78 -18.47
N ASP A 132 13.88 14.00 -18.41
CA ASP A 132 13.21 15.16 -17.80
C ASP A 132 12.65 14.83 -16.40
N SER A 133 11.34 14.98 -16.20
CA SER A 133 10.67 14.61 -14.94
C SER A 133 10.35 13.11 -14.83
N PHE A 134 10.54 12.34 -15.90
CA PHE A 134 10.22 10.92 -15.90
C PHE A 134 11.35 10.06 -15.35
N ARG A 135 10.95 9.05 -14.56
CA ARG A 135 11.79 7.96 -14.09
C ARG A 135 11.06 6.66 -14.35
N TRP A 136 11.74 5.68 -14.94
CA TRP A 136 11.13 4.35 -15.09
C TRP A 136 12.15 3.25 -14.92
N PHE A 137 11.64 2.10 -14.54
CA PHE A 137 12.41 0.85 -14.42
C PHE A 137 11.50 -0.34 -14.67
N VAL A 138 12.09 -1.51 -14.85
CA VAL A 138 11.32 -2.73 -15.08
C VAL A 138 11.10 -3.47 -13.77
N ILE A 139 9.86 -3.87 -13.53
CA ILE A 139 9.48 -4.80 -12.46
C ILE A 139 9.22 -6.19 -13.05
N LYS A 140 9.52 -7.25 -12.25
CA LYS A 140 9.12 -8.62 -12.54
C LYS A 140 8.06 -9.05 -11.51
N ARG A 141 6.93 -9.60 -12.01
CA ARG A 141 5.89 -10.23 -11.18
C ARG A 141 5.52 -11.56 -11.83
N GLU A 142 5.77 -12.66 -11.11
CA GLU A 142 5.76 -14.00 -11.69
C GLU A 142 6.61 -14.03 -12.99
N GLU A 143 6.03 -14.43 -14.12
CA GLU A 143 6.73 -14.45 -15.43
C GLU A 143 6.53 -13.17 -16.25
N LYS A 144 5.82 -12.17 -15.72
CA LYS A 144 5.53 -10.92 -16.40
C LYS A 144 6.55 -9.84 -16.06
N PHE A 145 6.97 -9.09 -17.08
CA PHE A 145 7.79 -7.89 -16.91
C PHE A 145 6.97 -6.65 -17.25
N GLY A 146 7.10 -5.60 -16.45
CA GLY A 146 6.35 -4.36 -16.67
C GLY A 146 7.21 -3.13 -16.43
N ILE A 147 7.02 -2.09 -17.24
CA ILE A 147 7.61 -0.78 -17.00
C ILE A 147 6.79 -0.05 -15.94
N ARG A 148 7.42 0.28 -14.82
CA ARG A 148 6.87 1.16 -13.79
C ARG A 148 7.36 2.57 -14.04
N LEU A 149 6.41 3.47 -14.34
CA LEU A 149 6.69 4.86 -14.71
C LEU A 149 6.34 5.80 -13.56
N ARG A 150 7.25 6.72 -13.27
CA ARG A 150 7.09 7.84 -12.35
C ARG A 150 7.19 9.15 -13.12
N ASP A 151 6.42 10.15 -12.69
CA ASP A 151 6.59 11.54 -13.10
C ASP A 151 6.79 12.39 -11.84
N LEU A 152 7.96 13.00 -11.69
CA LEU A 152 8.29 13.86 -10.54
C LEU A 152 7.44 15.15 -10.53
N ASN A 153 6.71 15.39 -11.61
CA ASN A 153 5.74 16.47 -11.76
C ASN A 153 4.27 16.01 -11.66
N ALA A 154 4.04 14.77 -11.20
CA ALA A 154 2.68 14.21 -11.08
C ALA A 154 1.75 15.11 -10.26
N ASP A 155 0.51 15.28 -10.72
CA ASP A 155 -0.50 16.10 -10.05
C ASP A 155 -0.81 15.59 -8.64
N LEU A 156 -0.87 14.28 -8.44
CA LEU A 156 -1.06 13.68 -7.13
C LEU A 156 0.04 14.10 -6.15
N LEU A 157 1.32 14.13 -6.59
CA LEU A 157 2.43 14.55 -5.75
C LEU A 157 2.33 16.04 -5.38
N LYS A 158 1.96 16.90 -6.36
CA LYS A 158 1.84 18.36 -6.16
C LYS A 158 0.68 18.74 -5.24
N ASN A 159 -0.45 18.02 -5.37
CA ASN A 159 -1.69 18.32 -4.65
C ASN A 159 -1.91 17.45 -3.40
N PHE A 160 -0.87 16.73 -2.95
CA PHE A 160 -0.99 15.85 -1.80
C PHE A 160 -1.02 16.64 -0.49
N GLU A 161 -2.16 16.65 0.20
CA GLU A 161 -2.41 17.38 1.44
C GLU A 161 -2.13 16.54 2.71
N GLY A 162 -1.77 15.27 2.56
CA GLY A 162 -1.55 14.36 3.69
C GLY A 162 -2.58 13.23 3.74
N ILE A 163 -2.58 12.50 4.83
CA ILE A 163 -3.50 11.36 5.05
C ILE A 163 -4.18 11.56 6.39
N GLU A 164 -5.52 11.54 6.38
CA GLU A 164 -6.29 11.50 7.61
C GLU A 164 -6.02 10.21 8.39
N ARG A 165 -6.04 10.30 9.71
CA ARG A 165 -5.90 9.14 10.60
C ARG A 165 -6.87 9.23 11.77
N PHE A 166 -7.11 8.10 12.39
CA PHE A 166 -7.81 8.06 13.66
C PHE A 166 -6.98 8.75 14.76
N PRO A 167 -7.60 9.25 15.82
CA PRO A 167 -6.89 9.69 17.01
C PRO A 167 -5.98 8.58 17.57
N ILE A 168 -4.83 8.96 18.13
CA ILE A 168 -3.93 8.01 18.78
C ILE A 168 -4.59 7.53 20.06
N ASP A 169 -4.76 6.22 20.19
CA ASP A 169 -5.44 5.58 21.31
C ASP A 169 -4.56 4.47 21.90
N GLY A 170 -4.34 4.51 23.22
CA GLY A 170 -3.50 3.56 23.93
C GLY A 170 -3.98 2.11 23.87
N ASP A 171 -5.28 1.88 23.66
CA ASP A 171 -5.85 0.54 23.51
C ASP A 171 -5.39 -0.15 22.22
N TRP A 172 -4.91 0.61 21.22
CA TRP A 172 -4.46 0.07 19.96
C TRP A 172 -2.93 -0.22 19.88
N LYS A 173 -2.21 -0.04 21.00
CA LYS A 173 -0.84 -0.55 21.17
C LYS A 173 -0.91 -1.86 21.98
N ILE A 174 -1.08 -2.97 21.28
CA ILE A 174 -1.44 -4.26 21.86
C ILE A 174 -0.22 -5.15 22.02
N LYS A 175 -0.08 -5.78 23.21
CA LYS A 175 0.87 -6.85 23.42
C LYS A 175 0.29 -8.16 22.89
N ALA A 176 1.03 -8.82 21.98
CA ALA A 176 0.70 -10.12 21.41
C ALA A 176 1.72 -11.18 21.85
N GLU A 177 1.27 -12.42 21.90
CA GLU A 177 2.10 -13.61 21.99
C GLU A 177 2.42 -14.10 20.58
N PHE A 178 3.70 -14.26 20.25
CA PHE A 178 4.12 -14.92 19.02
C PHE A 178 4.20 -16.43 19.23
N ILE A 179 3.48 -17.18 18.41
CA ILE A 179 3.46 -18.65 18.42
C ILE A 179 4.21 -19.10 17.17
N PRO A 180 5.48 -19.52 17.28
CA PRO A 180 6.26 -19.93 16.13
C PRO A 180 5.75 -21.24 15.54
N TYR A 181 5.80 -21.36 14.23
CA TYR A 181 5.63 -22.65 13.56
C TYR A 181 6.93 -23.48 13.64
N LYS A 182 6.82 -24.79 13.73
CA LYS A 182 8.00 -25.69 13.74
C LYS A 182 8.85 -25.50 12.47
N VAL A 183 8.20 -25.28 11.35
CA VAL A 183 8.77 -24.92 10.04
C VAL A 183 7.94 -23.76 9.52
N PRO A 184 8.56 -22.71 8.97
CA PRO A 184 7.81 -21.62 8.34
C PRO A 184 6.81 -22.16 7.33
N LYS A 185 5.56 -21.70 7.41
CA LYS A 185 4.47 -22.12 6.55
C LYS A 185 4.49 -21.29 5.26
N GLU A 186 4.51 -21.92 4.10
CA GLU A 186 4.29 -21.24 2.83
C GLU A 186 2.86 -20.68 2.80
N VAL A 187 2.71 -19.42 2.40
CA VAL A 187 1.43 -18.74 2.25
C VAL A 187 1.30 -18.16 0.84
N GLU A 188 0.13 -18.34 0.26
CA GLU A 188 -0.25 -17.74 -1.01
C GLU A 188 -0.93 -16.40 -0.75
N ILE A 189 -0.32 -15.32 -1.21
CA ILE A 189 -0.77 -13.96 -1.00
C ILE A 189 -1.32 -13.43 -2.32
N PRO A 190 -2.65 -13.25 -2.44
CA PRO A 190 -3.23 -12.64 -3.63
C PRO A 190 -2.79 -11.18 -3.73
N THR A 191 -2.67 -10.67 -4.96
CA THR A 191 -2.35 -9.27 -5.21
C THR A 191 -3.52 -8.55 -5.89
N ILE A 192 -3.53 -7.23 -5.82
CA ILE A 192 -4.58 -6.40 -6.44
C ILE A 192 -4.62 -6.51 -7.98
N ILE A 193 -3.54 -6.98 -8.59
CA ILE A 193 -3.45 -7.20 -10.05
C ILE A 193 -3.83 -8.63 -10.46
N GLY A 194 -4.33 -9.46 -9.52
CA GLY A 194 -4.80 -10.82 -9.78
C GLY A 194 -3.70 -11.88 -9.89
N THR A 195 -2.45 -11.57 -9.49
CA THR A 195 -1.38 -12.57 -9.33
C THR A 195 -1.38 -13.14 -7.90
N ILE A 196 -0.70 -14.27 -7.71
CA ILE A 196 -0.50 -14.89 -6.40
C ILE A 196 1.01 -14.88 -6.12
N GLU A 197 1.43 -14.17 -5.08
CA GLU A 197 2.80 -14.19 -4.61
C GLU A 197 2.94 -15.24 -3.49
N LYS A 198 4.05 -15.98 -3.49
CA LYS A 198 4.37 -16.93 -2.43
C LYS A 198 5.34 -16.30 -1.44
N ASP A 199 5.05 -16.42 -0.17
CA ASP A 199 5.90 -15.97 0.92
C ASP A 199 5.82 -16.96 2.09
N PHE A 200 6.56 -16.73 3.17
CA PHE A 200 6.58 -17.59 4.33
C PHE A 200 6.18 -16.83 5.59
N THR A 201 5.24 -17.40 6.36
CA THR A 201 4.96 -16.94 7.71
C THR A 201 5.75 -17.78 8.73
N PRO A 202 6.52 -17.13 9.63
CA PRO A 202 7.28 -17.82 10.65
C PRO A 202 6.42 -18.33 11.83
N GLY A 203 5.17 -17.85 11.92
CA GLY A 203 4.26 -18.15 13.03
C GLY A 203 3.06 -17.24 13.03
N LYS A 204 2.28 -17.28 14.09
CA LYS A 204 1.12 -16.42 14.29
C LYS A 204 1.24 -15.56 15.54
N LEU A 205 0.65 -14.38 15.49
CA LEU A 205 0.47 -13.47 16.60
C LEU A 205 -0.89 -13.74 17.23
N LYS A 206 -0.94 -13.95 18.53
CA LYS A 206 -2.16 -14.11 19.30
C LYS A 206 -2.32 -12.93 20.26
N PHE A 207 -3.46 -12.27 20.26
CA PHE A 207 -3.72 -11.08 21.05
C PHE A 207 -5.21 -10.94 21.42
N LEU A 208 -5.50 -10.04 22.33
CA LEU A 208 -6.85 -9.78 22.80
C LEU A 208 -7.30 -8.37 22.44
N ILE A 209 -8.54 -8.25 21.96
CA ILE A 209 -9.28 -6.99 21.86
C ILE A 209 -10.61 -7.20 22.57
N ASP A 210 -10.94 -6.35 23.55
CA ASP A 210 -12.15 -6.44 24.34
C ASP A 210 -12.39 -7.87 24.92
N LYS A 211 -11.31 -8.50 25.43
CA LYS A 211 -11.27 -9.86 25.99
C LYS A 211 -11.56 -10.99 24.98
N LYS A 212 -11.71 -10.69 23.68
CA LYS A 212 -11.81 -11.69 22.60
C LYS A 212 -10.45 -11.94 21.99
N GLU A 213 -10.15 -13.20 21.71
CA GLU A 213 -8.90 -13.61 21.08
C GLU A 213 -8.95 -13.42 19.57
N PHE A 214 -7.86 -12.87 19.02
CA PHE A 214 -7.63 -12.71 17.59
C PHE A 214 -6.23 -13.21 17.23
N THR A 215 -6.06 -13.55 15.96
CA THR A 215 -4.74 -13.95 15.43
C THR A 215 -4.45 -13.22 14.13
N LEU A 216 -3.14 -13.02 13.85
CA LEU A 216 -2.62 -12.55 12.57
C LEU A 216 -1.37 -13.36 12.21
N GLU A 217 -1.17 -13.62 10.93
CA GLU A 217 0.02 -14.29 10.40
C GLU A 217 0.90 -13.27 9.65
N PRO A 218 2.04 -12.83 10.24
CA PRO A 218 2.97 -11.94 9.57
C PRO A 218 3.86 -12.70 8.60
N THR A 219 4.41 -11.99 7.60
CA THR A 219 5.54 -12.48 6.81
C THR A 219 6.85 -11.81 7.26
N SER A 220 7.99 -12.37 6.83
CA SER A 220 9.30 -11.83 7.16
C SER A 220 9.64 -10.62 6.30
N ALA A 221 10.15 -9.54 6.92
CA ALA A 221 10.59 -8.33 6.23
C ALA A 221 11.97 -7.89 6.76
N GLY A 222 13.00 -8.62 6.38
CA GLY A 222 14.38 -8.40 6.88
C GLY A 222 14.47 -8.62 8.38
N ASP A 223 14.80 -7.57 9.14
CA ASP A 223 14.87 -7.55 10.61
C ASP A 223 13.51 -7.30 11.28
N LYS A 224 12.46 -7.06 10.52
CA LYS A 224 11.09 -6.83 10.97
C LYS A 224 10.15 -7.95 10.48
N MET A 225 8.87 -7.82 10.83
CA MET A 225 7.76 -8.59 10.30
C MET A 225 6.75 -7.66 9.64
N PHE A 226 6.10 -8.14 8.60
CA PHE A 226 5.14 -7.39 7.81
C PHE A 226 3.76 -8.02 7.90
N LEU A 227 2.75 -7.18 8.14
CA LEU A 227 1.35 -7.56 8.20
C LEU A 227 0.57 -6.86 7.09
N VAL A 228 -0.18 -7.64 6.34
CA VAL A 228 -1.25 -7.18 5.46
C VAL A 228 -2.55 -7.66 6.10
N PHE A 229 -3.41 -6.76 6.54
CA PHE A 229 -4.65 -7.12 7.25
C PHE A 229 -5.84 -6.28 6.81
N ALA A 230 -7.02 -6.87 6.95
CA ALA A 230 -8.29 -6.16 6.84
C ALA A 230 -9.09 -6.32 8.14
N ASP A 231 -10.00 -5.41 8.38
CA ASP A 231 -10.88 -5.39 9.55
C ASP A 231 -12.25 -4.81 9.17
N LEU A 232 -13.17 -4.70 10.11
CA LEU A 232 -14.54 -4.22 9.82
C LEU A 232 -14.64 -2.72 9.50
N THR A 233 -13.52 -1.98 9.47
CA THR A 233 -13.47 -0.60 8.96
C THR A 233 -13.12 -0.56 7.48
N SER A 234 -12.63 -1.68 6.91
CA SER A 234 -12.17 -1.76 5.50
C SER A 234 -13.32 -1.58 4.52
N GLY A 235 -13.17 -0.62 3.61
CA GLY A 235 -14.19 -0.25 2.62
C GLY A 235 -15.20 0.79 3.10
N ASP A 236 -15.15 1.17 4.37
CA ASP A 236 -15.97 2.23 4.98
C ASP A 236 -15.06 3.37 5.47
N GLU A 237 -14.44 3.21 6.63
CA GLU A 237 -13.58 4.23 7.24
C GLU A 237 -12.11 4.12 6.78
N THR A 238 -11.65 2.94 6.37
CA THR A 238 -10.30 2.66 5.90
C THR A 238 -10.29 2.05 4.50
N TYR A 239 -9.11 1.96 3.89
CA TYR A 239 -8.97 1.46 2.52
C TYR A 239 -9.51 0.04 2.36
N GLY A 240 -10.33 -0.18 1.33
CA GLY A 240 -11.09 -1.43 1.15
C GLY A 240 -10.26 -2.69 0.95
N ALA A 241 -9.05 -2.57 0.37
CA ALA A 241 -8.14 -3.68 0.18
C ALA A 241 -7.25 -3.96 1.42
N GLY A 242 -7.59 -3.38 2.58
CA GLY A 242 -6.85 -3.55 3.83
C GLY A 242 -5.70 -2.56 4.01
N ARG A 243 -4.99 -2.73 5.11
CA ARG A 243 -3.89 -1.87 5.55
C ARG A 243 -2.64 -2.68 5.82
N PHE A 244 -1.51 -2.00 5.84
CA PHE A 244 -0.21 -2.54 6.14
C PHE A 244 0.24 -2.14 7.55
N LEU A 245 1.05 -3.00 8.17
CA LEU A 245 1.70 -2.71 9.42
C LEU A 245 3.06 -3.42 9.48
N VAL A 246 4.10 -2.69 9.85
CA VAL A 246 5.43 -3.24 10.12
C VAL A 246 5.62 -3.31 11.63
N ILE A 247 6.03 -4.45 12.13
CA ILE A 247 6.24 -4.72 13.55
C ILE A 247 7.63 -5.31 13.80
N ASP A 248 8.10 -5.20 15.04
CA ASP A 248 9.36 -5.82 15.45
C ASP A 248 9.22 -7.33 15.52
N LYS A 249 10.37 -8.05 15.40
CA LYS A 249 10.43 -9.48 15.70
C LYS A 249 10.15 -9.73 17.18
N PRO A 250 9.73 -10.95 17.54
CA PRO A 250 9.50 -11.33 18.93
C PRO A 250 10.73 -11.13 19.82
N ASP A 251 10.50 -10.72 21.06
CA ASP A 251 11.53 -10.74 22.08
C ASP A 251 11.87 -12.18 22.54
N SER A 252 12.83 -12.34 23.47
CA SER A 252 13.23 -13.64 24.02
C SER A 252 12.11 -14.42 24.72
N ASN A 253 11.00 -13.75 25.05
CA ASN A 253 9.82 -14.34 25.68
C ASN A 253 8.65 -14.50 24.69
N ASN A 254 8.90 -14.41 23.39
CA ASN A 254 7.91 -14.43 22.33
C ASN A 254 6.84 -13.33 22.43
N ASN A 255 7.17 -12.18 23.04
CA ASN A 255 6.24 -11.05 23.03
C ASN A 255 6.52 -10.16 21.80
N VAL A 256 5.44 -9.63 21.24
CA VAL A 256 5.45 -8.66 20.13
C VAL A 256 4.50 -7.52 20.47
N ILE A 257 4.85 -6.30 20.09
CA ILE A 257 3.91 -5.18 20.14
C ILE A 257 3.30 -4.97 18.75
N ILE A 258 1.97 -5.10 18.68
CA ILE A 258 1.19 -4.72 17.49
C ILE A 258 0.66 -3.31 17.76
N ASP A 259 1.25 -2.33 17.10
CA ASP A 259 0.85 -0.92 17.25
C ASP A 259 -0.04 -0.49 16.07
N PHE A 260 -1.34 -0.74 16.19
CA PHE A 260 -2.30 -0.37 15.14
C PHE A 260 -2.40 1.13 14.88
N ASN A 261 -1.94 2.00 15.82
CA ASN A 261 -1.84 3.44 15.56
C ASN A 261 -0.86 3.76 14.41
N LYS A 262 0.01 2.82 14.05
CA LYS A 262 0.93 2.88 12.92
C LYS A 262 0.48 2.06 11.71
N SER A 263 -0.79 1.65 11.65
CA SER A 263 -1.36 1.02 10.46
C SER A 263 -1.50 2.04 9.33
N TYR A 264 -1.17 1.64 8.10
CA TYR A 264 -1.09 2.57 6.99
C TYR A 264 -1.64 2.01 5.68
N ASN A 265 -2.05 2.90 4.82
CA ASN A 265 -2.57 2.58 3.50
C ASN A 265 -1.50 1.94 2.61
N PRO A 266 -1.81 0.86 1.87
CA PRO A 266 -0.93 0.34 0.84
C PRO A 266 -0.78 1.34 -0.31
N PRO A 267 0.26 1.22 -1.14
CA PRO A 267 0.46 2.09 -2.32
C PRO A 267 -0.74 2.18 -3.25
N CYS A 268 -1.51 1.11 -3.38
CA CYS A 268 -2.70 1.06 -4.23
C CYS A 268 -3.87 1.93 -3.73
N ALA A 269 -3.80 2.47 -2.51
CA ALA A 269 -4.73 3.50 -2.07
C ALA A 269 -4.48 4.86 -2.75
N PHE A 270 -3.28 5.08 -3.28
CA PHE A 270 -2.87 6.34 -3.91
C PHE A 270 -2.86 6.25 -5.44
N THR A 271 -2.53 5.08 -5.99
CA THR A 271 -2.36 4.89 -7.43
C THR A 271 -2.77 3.49 -7.88
N LYS A 272 -3.47 3.41 -9.00
CA LYS A 272 -3.85 2.13 -9.65
C LYS A 272 -2.67 1.36 -10.27
N TYR A 273 -1.48 1.92 -10.27
CA TYR A 273 -0.28 1.34 -10.87
C TYR A 273 0.57 0.54 -9.87
N ALA A 274 0.11 0.39 -8.64
CA ALA A 274 0.76 -0.45 -7.63
C ALA A 274 0.31 -1.92 -7.74
N THR A 275 1.16 -2.84 -7.26
CA THR A 275 0.93 -4.30 -7.29
C THR A 275 0.84 -4.84 -5.86
N CYS A 276 -0.03 -4.24 -5.03
CA CYS A 276 -0.07 -4.51 -3.59
C CYS A 276 -0.56 -5.91 -3.25
N PRO A 277 0.04 -6.56 -2.24
CA PRO A 277 -0.53 -7.76 -1.64
C PRO A 277 -1.87 -7.45 -0.97
N LEU A 278 -2.76 -8.42 -0.96
CA LEU A 278 -4.06 -8.38 -0.29
C LEU A 278 -4.01 -9.25 0.98
N PRO A 279 -4.87 -8.96 1.99
CA PRO A 279 -4.96 -9.80 3.18
C PRO A 279 -5.38 -11.23 2.84
N THR A 280 -4.67 -12.22 3.41
CA THR A 280 -5.14 -13.61 3.41
C THR A 280 -6.38 -13.73 4.32
N GLU A 281 -7.09 -14.86 4.25
CA GLU A 281 -8.27 -15.07 5.10
C GLU A 281 -7.93 -15.03 6.60
N GLU A 282 -6.75 -15.53 6.99
CA GLU A 282 -6.24 -15.52 8.37
C GLU A 282 -5.98 -14.10 8.89
N ASN A 283 -5.79 -13.15 7.98
CA ASN A 283 -5.51 -11.76 8.30
C ASN A 283 -6.74 -10.83 8.14
N LYS A 284 -7.96 -11.39 8.07
CA LYS A 284 -9.22 -10.64 8.07
C LYS A 284 -9.86 -10.67 9.46
N LEU A 285 -9.67 -9.59 10.21
CA LEU A 285 -10.17 -9.47 11.57
C LEU A 285 -11.66 -9.09 11.60
N LYS A 286 -12.47 -9.84 12.36
CA LYS A 286 -13.91 -9.58 12.57
C LYS A 286 -14.14 -8.60 13.72
N VAL A 287 -13.44 -7.48 13.71
CA VAL A 287 -13.52 -6.38 14.68
C VAL A 287 -13.17 -5.07 13.97
N LYS A 288 -13.66 -3.93 14.44
CA LYS A 288 -13.26 -2.61 13.94
C LYS A 288 -11.95 -2.18 14.60
N ILE A 289 -10.92 -1.88 13.80
CA ILE A 289 -9.64 -1.29 14.24
C ILE A 289 -9.66 0.21 13.92
N THR A 290 -10.17 1.00 14.84
CA THR A 290 -10.27 2.47 14.71
C THR A 290 -8.96 3.16 15.09
N ALA A 291 -7.86 2.79 14.42
CA ALA A 291 -6.52 3.32 14.62
C ALA A 291 -5.76 3.39 13.29
N GLY A 292 -4.70 4.21 13.23
CA GLY A 292 -3.87 4.37 12.03
C GLY A 292 -4.51 5.22 10.93
N GLU A 293 -4.06 5.05 9.70
CA GLU A 293 -4.52 5.83 8.53
C GLU A 293 -5.95 5.46 8.14
N LYS A 294 -6.75 6.48 7.81
CA LYS A 294 -8.08 6.36 7.20
C LYS A 294 -7.97 6.23 5.69
N ASN A 295 -9.12 5.99 5.04
CA ASN A 295 -9.19 5.93 3.59
C ASN A 295 -8.69 7.24 2.97
N TYR A 296 -7.80 7.16 1.98
CA TYR A 296 -7.29 8.31 1.27
C TYR A 296 -8.31 8.79 0.24
N LYS A 297 -8.79 10.03 0.38
CA LYS A 297 -9.86 10.59 -0.47
C LYS A 297 -9.36 11.16 -1.80
N GLY A 298 -8.06 11.40 -1.94
CA GLY A 298 -7.43 11.95 -3.16
C GLY A 298 -6.92 10.88 -4.12
N GLY A 299 -7.20 9.61 -3.90
CA GLY A 299 -6.87 8.49 -4.78
C GLY A 299 -7.73 8.47 -6.05
N HIS A 300 -7.44 7.50 -6.90
CA HIS A 300 -8.16 7.25 -8.18
C HIS A 300 -9.51 6.57 -7.95
#